data_0efca09752a63e8ec9729df382f5f8a0
#
_entry.id   0efca09752a63e8ec9729df382f5f8a0
#
_cell.length_a   1.000
_cell.length_b   1.000
_cell.length_c   1.000
_cell.angle_alpha   90.00
_cell.angle_beta   90.00
_cell.angle_gamma   90.00
#
_symmetry.space_group_name_H-M   'P 1'
#
loop_
_entity.id
_entity.type
_entity.pdbx_description
1 polymer ?
#
loop_
_entity_poly.entity_id
_entity_poly.type
_entity_poly.pdbx_seq_one_letter_code
_entity_poly.pdbx_strand_id
1 'polypeptide(L)'
;VNLAYSSRNRSAAIRIPMYSPSPKAKRIEVRFPDPLCNGYLAFSAMLMAGLDGIENKIDPGAPLDKNTYELSPREAARLKTVPASLDEALRALEQDHAYLLKGGVFTQDVLDFWLEYKREAEIDPFRLRPHPWEFHLYFDV
;
A
#
# COMPACT_ATOMS: atom_id res chain seq x y z
N VAL A 1 1.20 7.96 -2.46
CA VAL A 1 1.75 7.11 -3.54
C VAL A 1 0.62 6.68 -4.45
N ASN A 2 0.79 6.82 -5.78
CA ASN A 2 -0.24 6.42 -6.74
C ASN A 2 -0.26 4.90 -6.90
N LEU A 3 -1.46 4.31 -6.81
CA LEU A 3 -1.67 2.87 -7.01
C LEU A 3 -1.63 2.57 -8.53
N ALA A 4 -0.41 2.50 -9.06
CA ALA A 4 -0.12 2.27 -10.46
C ALA A 4 1.21 1.54 -10.60
N TYR A 5 1.46 0.97 -11.77
CA TYR A 5 2.78 0.46 -12.11
C TYR A 5 3.38 1.24 -13.29
N SER A 6 4.70 1.28 -13.37
CA SER A 6 5.42 1.99 -14.43
C SER A 6 6.82 1.43 -14.63
N SER A 7 7.32 1.56 -15.84
CA SER A 7 8.71 1.20 -16.18
C SER A 7 9.71 2.29 -15.77
N ARG A 8 9.30 3.54 -15.68
CA ARG A 8 10.19 4.70 -15.49
C ARG A 8 9.80 5.61 -14.33
N ASN A 9 8.52 5.69 -14.00
CA ASN A 9 8.02 6.65 -13.03
C ASN A 9 8.28 6.20 -11.58
N ARG A 10 9.02 7.02 -10.83
CA ARG A 10 9.34 6.75 -9.42
C ARG A 10 8.17 7.03 -8.46
N SER A 11 7.11 7.70 -8.91
CA SER A 11 5.93 7.98 -8.10
C SER A 11 4.87 6.86 -8.16
N ALA A 12 5.07 5.85 -9.01
CA ALA A 12 4.23 4.66 -9.06
C ALA A 12 4.49 3.73 -7.85
N ALA A 13 3.44 3.06 -7.37
CA ALA A 13 3.53 2.09 -6.28
C ALA A 13 4.42 0.88 -6.65
N ILE A 14 4.38 0.47 -7.92
CA ILE A 14 5.19 -0.62 -8.45
C ILE A 14 6.00 -0.11 -9.64
N ARG A 15 7.30 -0.35 -9.60
CA ARG A 15 8.19 -0.05 -10.71
C ARG A 15 8.72 -1.34 -11.34
N ILE A 16 8.81 -1.34 -12.67
CA ILE A 16 9.44 -2.41 -13.44
C ILE A 16 10.80 -1.89 -13.94
N PRO A 17 11.93 -2.25 -13.30
CA PRO A 17 13.25 -1.79 -13.72
C PRO A 17 13.60 -2.31 -15.14
N MET A 18 13.98 -1.40 -16.03
CA MET A 18 14.25 -1.68 -17.46
C MET A 18 15.74 -1.72 -17.83
N TYR A 19 16.64 -1.62 -16.83
CA TYR A 19 18.07 -1.49 -17.11
C TYR A 19 18.80 -2.78 -17.49
N SER A 20 18.15 -3.94 -17.36
CA SER A 20 18.72 -5.20 -17.81
C SER A 20 17.82 -5.90 -18.85
N PRO A 21 18.33 -6.22 -20.03
CA PRO A 21 17.59 -6.98 -21.04
C PRO A 21 17.47 -8.48 -20.68
N SER A 22 18.25 -8.96 -19.70
CA SER A 22 18.26 -10.37 -19.32
C SER A 22 16.91 -10.81 -18.72
N PRO A 23 16.30 -11.90 -19.24
CA PRO A 23 15.09 -12.46 -18.64
C PRO A 23 15.25 -12.85 -17.18
N LYS A 24 16.46 -13.25 -16.76
CA LYS A 24 16.78 -13.65 -15.39
C LYS A 24 16.88 -12.45 -14.42
N ALA A 25 17.00 -11.24 -14.93
CA ALA A 25 17.07 -10.00 -14.15
C ALA A 25 15.72 -9.28 -14.06
N LYS A 26 14.67 -9.82 -14.65
CA LYS A 26 13.32 -9.26 -14.53
C LYS A 26 12.82 -9.31 -13.11
N ARG A 27 12.37 -8.17 -12.61
CA ARG A 27 11.83 -8.01 -11.26
C ARG A 27 10.86 -6.85 -11.22
N ILE A 28 10.09 -6.79 -10.17
CA ILE A 28 9.31 -5.62 -9.79
C ILE A 28 9.91 -5.01 -8.51
N GLU A 29 9.76 -3.71 -8.37
CA GLU A 29 10.14 -2.94 -7.19
C GLU A 29 8.86 -2.39 -6.56
N VAL A 30 8.48 -2.94 -5.42
CA VAL A 30 7.32 -2.47 -4.65
C VAL A 30 7.78 -1.32 -3.76
N ARG A 31 7.05 -0.20 -3.76
CA ARG A 31 7.51 1.08 -3.20
C ARG A 31 6.58 1.68 -2.14
N PHE A 32 5.55 0.99 -1.74
CA PHE A 32 4.56 1.50 -0.79
C PHE A 32 4.65 0.94 0.64
N PRO A 33 5.39 -0.14 0.94
CA PRO A 33 5.51 -0.59 2.33
C PRO A 33 6.16 0.46 3.21
N ASP A 34 5.64 0.61 4.44
CA ASP A 34 6.23 1.47 5.46
C ASP A 34 7.58 0.90 5.92
N PRO A 35 8.62 1.73 6.13
CA PRO A 35 9.93 1.26 6.61
C PRO A 35 9.88 0.57 7.98
N LEU A 36 8.87 0.86 8.81
CA LEU A 36 8.67 0.24 10.13
C LEU A 36 7.75 -0.99 10.09
N CYS A 37 7.30 -1.41 8.90
CA CYS A 37 6.46 -2.59 8.78
C CYS A 37 7.21 -3.84 9.25
N ASN A 38 6.46 -4.81 9.82
CA ASN A 38 7.01 -6.14 10.06
C ASN A 38 7.32 -6.82 8.72
N GLY A 39 8.61 -6.98 8.40
CA GLY A 39 9.06 -7.53 7.12
C GLY A 39 8.52 -8.94 6.84
N TYR A 40 8.38 -9.78 7.86
CA TYR A 40 7.85 -11.14 7.68
C TYR A 40 6.37 -11.11 7.22
N LEU A 41 5.54 -10.30 7.87
CA LEU A 41 4.14 -10.14 7.51
C LEU A 41 4.01 -9.43 6.14
N ALA A 42 4.75 -8.35 5.93
CA ALA A 42 4.67 -7.56 4.70
C ALA A 42 5.10 -8.37 3.47
N PHE A 43 6.21 -9.10 3.54
CA PHE A 43 6.68 -9.92 2.40
C PHE A 43 5.74 -11.08 2.11
N SER A 44 5.22 -11.73 3.15
CA SER A 44 4.22 -12.79 3.00
C SER A 44 2.96 -12.27 2.33
N ALA A 45 2.42 -11.13 2.79
CA ALA A 45 1.22 -10.52 2.23
C ALA A 45 1.43 -10.09 0.76
N MET A 46 2.57 -9.48 0.43
CA MET A 46 2.88 -9.09 -0.94
C MET A 46 3.02 -10.30 -1.87
N LEU A 47 3.64 -11.39 -1.39
CA LEU A 47 3.73 -12.62 -2.16
C LEU A 47 2.34 -13.23 -2.40
N MET A 48 1.51 -13.31 -1.36
CA MET A 48 0.15 -13.82 -1.48
C MET A 48 -0.70 -12.99 -2.45
N ALA A 49 -0.60 -11.66 -2.40
CA ALA A 49 -1.27 -10.78 -3.36
C ALA A 49 -0.80 -11.00 -4.80
N GLY A 50 0.52 -11.19 -4.99
CA GLY A 50 1.08 -11.51 -6.31
C GLY A 50 0.59 -12.85 -6.86
N LEU A 51 0.54 -13.88 -6.02
CA LEU A 51 0.03 -15.21 -6.40
C LEU A 51 -1.46 -15.15 -6.74
N ASP A 52 -2.25 -14.43 -5.94
CA ASP A 52 -3.68 -14.24 -6.20
C ASP A 52 -3.93 -13.53 -7.55
N GLY A 53 -3.13 -12.50 -7.85
CA GLY A 53 -3.18 -11.82 -9.15
C GLY A 53 -2.88 -12.73 -10.33
N ILE A 54 -1.92 -13.66 -10.18
CA ILE A 54 -1.55 -14.64 -11.22
C ILE A 54 -2.66 -15.68 -11.37
N GLU A 55 -3.12 -16.28 -10.27
CA GLU A 55 -4.15 -17.33 -10.28
C GLU A 55 -5.46 -16.83 -10.89
N ASN A 56 -5.90 -15.64 -10.50
CA ASN A 56 -7.16 -15.05 -10.97
C ASN A 56 -7.00 -14.23 -12.25
N LYS A 57 -5.78 -14.17 -12.83
CA LYS A 57 -5.47 -13.41 -14.06
C LYS A 57 -5.97 -11.97 -13.97
N ILE A 58 -5.72 -11.32 -12.82
CA ILE A 58 -6.15 -9.94 -12.57
C ILE A 58 -5.37 -9.02 -13.51
N ASP A 59 -6.10 -8.28 -14.36
CA ASP A 59 -5.49 -7.28 -15.23
C ASP A 59 -5.18 -6.00 -14.44
N PRO A 60 -3.91 -5.60 -14.29
CA PRO A 60 -3.53 -4.38 -13.60
C PRO A 60 -3.83 -3.11 -14.40
N GLY A 61 -4.35 -3.23 -15.62
CA GLY A 61 -4.61 -2.10 -16.52
C GLY A 61 -3.34 -1.59 -17.21
N ALA A 62 -3.43 -0.39 -17.81
CA ALA A 62 -2.31 0.23 -18.51
C ALA A 62 -1.26 0.81 -17.56
N PRO A 63 0.05 0.75 -17.91
CA PRO A 63 1.09 1.38 -17.11
C PRO A 63 0.95 2.91 -17.09
N LEU A 64 1.32 3.52 -15.98
CA LEU A 64 1.35 4.98 -15.82
C LEU A 64 2.77 5.49 -16.09
N ASP A 65 3.13 5.67 -17.36
CA ASP A 65 4.46 6.15 -17.76
C ASP A 65 4.56 7.68 -17.85
N LYS A 66 3.45 8.40 -17.62
CA LYS A 66 3.42 9.86 -17.54
C LYS A 66 4.00 10.35 -16.21
N ASN A 67 4.61 11.54 -16.25
CA ASN A 67 4.99 12.22 -15.02
C ASN A 67 3.73 12.60 -14.22
N THR A 68 3.59 12.07 -13.01
CA THR A 68 2.39 12.30 -12.19
C THR A 68 2.26 13.73 -11.70
N TYR A 69 3.35 14.50 -11.68
CA TYR A 69 3.33 15.92 -11.30
C TYR A 69 2.80 16.83 -12.43
N GLU A 70 2.71 16.31 -13.66
CA GLU A 70 2.26 17.02 -14.85
C GLU A 70 0.84 16.61 -15.30
N LEU A 71 0.18 15.79 -14.50
CA LEU A 71 -1.18 15.34 -14.80
C LEU A 71 -2.18 16.48 -14.63
N SER A 72 -3.11 16.56 -15.56
CA SER A 72 -4.27 17.45 -15.40
C SER A 72 -5.11 17.04 -14.18
N PRO A 73 -5.88 17.97 -13.56
CA PRO A 73 -6.75 17.65 -12.44
C PRO A 73 -7.73 16.50 -12.72
N ARG A 74 -8.19 16.36 -13.97
CA ARG A 74 -9.08 15.26 -14.40
C ARG A 74 -8.36 13.92 -14.45
N GLU A 75 -7.11 13.90 -14.88
CA GLU A 75 -6.30 12.68 -14.89
C GLU A 75 -5.90 12.27 -13.46
N ALA A 76 -5.48 13.23 -12.65
CA ALA A 76 -5.12 13.00 -11.25
C ALA A 76 -6.30 12.43 -10.44
N ALA A 77 -7.52 12.94 -10.64
CA ALA A 77 -8.74 12.46 -9.97
C ALA A 77 -9.12 11.00 -10.31
N ARG A 78 -8.61 10.45 -11.42
CA ARG A 78 -8.83 9.06 -11.83
C ARG A 78 -7.81 8.09 -11.25
N LEU A 79 -6.70 8.59 -10.73
CA LEU A 79 -5.68 7.74 -10.14
C LEU A 79 -6.12 7.29 -8.75
N LYS A 80 -6.11 5.99 -8.55
CA LYS A 80 -6.23 5.42 -7.22
C LYS A 80 -4.93 5.68 -6.45
N THR A 81 -5.05 5.90 -5.16
CA THR A 81 -3.90 6.03 -4.25
C THR A 81 -3.88 4.86 -3.27
N VAL A 82 -2.72 4.59 -2.71
CA VAL A 82 -2.63 3.73 -1.52
C VAL A 82 -3.34 4.43 -0.36
N PRO A 83 -3.82 3.71 0.66
CA PRO A 83 -4.41 4.31 1.86
C PRO A 83 -3.55 5.46 2.40
N ALA A 84 -4.18 6.56 2.78
CA ALA A 84 -3.51 7.76 3.27
C ALA A 84 -3.23 7.72 4.78
N SER A 85 -3.86 6.79 5.50
CA SER A 85 -3.69 6.60 6.94
C SER A 85 -3.68 5.13 7.32
N LEU A 86 -3.18 4.84 8.52
CA LEU A 86 -3.25 3.48 9.09
C LEU A 86 -4.70 3.00 9.21
N ASP A 87 -5.62 3.85 9.63
CA ASP A 87 -7.04 3.51 9.75
C ASP A 87 -7.65 3.09 8.40
N GLU A 88 -7.35 3.83 7.32
CA GLU A 88 -7.77 3.44 5.97
C GLU A 88 -7.15 2.12 5.51
N ALA A 89 -5.88 1.89 5.84
CA ALA A 89 -5.20 0.64 5.51
C ALA A 89 -5.82 -0.56 6.25
N LEU A 90 -6.15 -0.40 7.53
CA LEU A 90 -6.83 -1.46 8.31
C LEU A 90 -8.24 -1.74 7.78
N ARG A 91 -9.00 -0.71 7.40
CA ARG A 91 -10.31 -0.91 6.75
C ARG A 91 -10.20 -1.64 5.43
N ALA A 92 -9.18 -1.34 4.63
CA ALA A 92 -8.94 -2.07 3.39
C ALA A 92 -8.61 -3.54 3.65
N LEU A 93 -7.81 -3.84 4.68
CA LEU A 93 -7.51 -5.21 5.12
C LEU A 93 -8.77 -5.95 5.59
N GLU A 94 -9.66 -5.30 6.33
CA GLU A 94 -10.94 -5.89 6.76
C GLU A 94 -11.84 -6.24 5.57
N GLN A 95 -11.85 -5.39 4.55
CA GLN A 95 -12.73 -5.57 3.38
C GLN A 95 -12.21 -6.60 2.40
N ASP A 96 -10.88 -6.73 2.26
CA ASP A 96 -10.26 -7.60 1.26
C ASP A 96 -9.00 -8.28 1.82
N HIS A 97 -9.18 -9.45 2.41
CA HIS A 97 -8.09 -10.27 2.96
C HIS A 97 -8.22 -11.77 2.62
N ALA A 98 -9.25 -12.17 1.87
CA ALA A 98 -9.49 -13.58 1.59
C ALA A 98 -8.29 -14.30 0.94
N TYR A 99 -7.53 -13.58 0.10
CA TYR A 99 -6.33 -14.10 -0.53
C TYR A 99 -5.21 -14.44 0.47
N LEU A 100 -5.14 -13.76 1.62
CA LEU A 100 -4.15 -14.01 2.67
C LEU A 100 -4.38 -15.33 3.39
N LEU A 101 -5.63 -15.80 3.45
CA LEU A 101 -6.01 -17.05 4.12
C LEU A 101 -5.73 -18.29 3.28
N LYS A 102 -5.43 -18.13 1.99
CA LYS A 102 -5.14 -19.27 1.10
C LYS A 102 -3.92 -20.04 1.59
N GLY A 103 -4.06 -21.36 1.62
CA GLY A 103 -2.99 -22.26 2.05
C GLY A 103 -2.60 -22.17 3.52
N GLY A 104 -3.37 -21.46 4.36
CA GLY A 104 -3.10 -21.30 5.79
C GLY A 104 -1.84 -20.48 6.10
N VAL A 105 -1.40 -19.60 5.19
CA VAL A 105 -0.24 -18.73 5.39
C VAL A 105 -0.54 -17.71 6.48
N PHE A 106 -1.71 -17.06 6.40
CA PHE A 106 -2.30 -16.29 7.49
C PHE A 106 -3.54 -17.03 8.00
N THR A 107 -3.84 -16.88 9.28
CA THR A 107 -5.06 -17.37 9.90
C THR A 107 -5.97 -16.20 10.27
N GLN A 108 -7.27 -16.44 10.38
CA GLN A 108 -8.22 -15.38 10.70
C GLN A 108 -7.91 -14.70 12.04
N ASP A 109 -7.56 -15.49 13.05
CA ASP A 109 -7.21 -14.99 14.38
C ASP A 109 -5.97 -14.08 14.37
N VAL A 110 -4.99 -14.33 13.51
CA VAL A 110 -3.83 -13.45 13.31
C VAL A 110 -4.25 -12.12 12.72
N LEU A 111 -5.15 -12.13 11.71
CA LEU A 111 -5.66 -10.91 11.10
C LEU A 111 -6.51 -10.10 12.07
N ASP A 112 -7.41 -10.77 12.80
CA ASP A 112 -8.29 -10.12 13.78
C ASP A 112 -7.47 -9.49 14.92
N PHE A 113 -6.52 -10.24 15.48
CA PHE A 113 -5.58 -9.71 16.48
C PHE A 113 -4.79 -8.52 15.96
N TRP A 114 -4.28 -8.58 14.72
CA TRP A 114 -3.52 -7.48 14.13
C TRP A 114 -4.34 -6.21 13.99
N LEU A 115 -5.59 -6.35 13.52
CA LEU A 115 -6.53 -5.25 13.38
C LEU A 115 -6.85 -4.59 14.72
N GLU A 116 -7.17 -5.39 15.73
CA GLU A 116 -7.46 -4.94 17.08
C GLU A 116 -6.23 -4.24 17.70
N TYR A 117 -5.08 -4.91 17.68
CA TYR A 117 -3.84 -4.37 18.24
C TYR A 117 -3.46 -3.01 17.62
N LYS A 118 -3.53 -2.89 16.29
CA LYS A 118 -3.19 -1.64 15.62
C LYS A 118 -4.16 -0.50 15.94
N ARG A 119 -5.42 -0.79 16.18
CA ARG A 119 -6.39 0.22 16.63
C ARG A 119 -6.11 0.66 18.05
N GLU A 120 -6.03 -0.28 18.96
CA GLU A 120 -5.90 0.01 20.39
C GLU A 120 -4.52 0.58 20.76
N ALA A 121 -3.46 0.05 20.18
CA ALA A 121 -2.09 0.47 20.54
C ALA A 121 -1.59 1.69 19.77
N GLU A 122 -2.08 1.95 18.56
CA GLU A 122 -1.56 3.03 17.71
C GLU A 122 -2.60 4.09 17.37
N ILE A 123 -3.75 3.73 16.79
CA ILE A 123 -4.73 4.71 16.28
C ILE A 123 -5.40 5.47 17.42
N ASP A 124 -5.98 4.77 18.38
CA ASP A 124 -6.76 5.38 19.45
C ASP A 124 -5.90 6.26 20.36
N PRO A 125 -4.71 5.82 20.81
CA PRO A 125 -3.82 6.69 21.56
C PRO A 125 -3.34 7.92 20.77
N PHE A 126 -3.12 7.78 19.48
CA PHE A 126 -2.71 8.89 18.60
C PHE A 126 -3.82 9.95 18.50
N ARG A 127 -5.08 9.53 18.29
CA ARG A 127 -6.25 10.42 18.20
C ARG A 127 -6.51 11.24 19.45
N LEU A 128 -6.07 10.77 20.60
CA LEU A 128 -6.25 11.45 21.88
C LEU A 128 -5.12 12.44 22.21
N ARG A 129 -4.14 12.60 21.33
CA ARG A 129 -2.99 13.48 21.56
C ARG A 129 -3.00 14.64 20.57
N PRO A 130 -2.75 15.88 21.03
CA PRO A 130 -2.67 17.02 20.14
C PRO A 130 -1.47 16.87 19.18
N HIS A 131 -1.68 17.21 17.94
CA HIS A 131 -0.62 17.26 16.94
C HIS A 131 0.18 18.56 17.09
N PRO A 132 1.52 18.59 16.91
CA PRO A 132 2.31 19.82 16.99
C PRO A 132 1.79 20.97 16.12
N TRP A 133 1.18 20.68 14.97
CA TRP A 133 0.57 21.66 14.09
C TRP A 133 -0.66 22.36 14.70
N GLU A 134 -1.39 21.70 15.60
CA GLU A 134 -2.53 22.30 16.31
C GLU A 134 -2.08 23.44 17.22
N PHE A 135 -0.89 23.35 17.82
CA PHE A 135 -0.31 24.46 18.58
C PHE A 135 -0.06 25.67 17.68
N HIS A 136 0.45 25.46 16.46
CA HIS A 136 0.63 26.53 15.50
C HIS A 136 -0.69 27.17 15.07
N LEU A 137 -1.74 26.38 14.90
CA LEU A 137 -3.04 26.86 14.43
C LEU A 137 -3.86 27.58 15.52
N TYR A 138 -3.76 27.12 16.78
CA TYR A 138 -4.73 27.48 17.83
C TYR A 138 -4.13 28.08 19.10
N PHE A 139 -2.82 28.22 19.22
CA PHE A 139 -2.20 28.65 20.47
C PHE A 139 -2.28 30.19 20.68
N ASP A 140 -2.36 30.97 19.64
CA ASP A 140 -2.40 32.43 19.66
C ASP A 140 -3.79 33.02 19.31
N VAL A 141 -4.88 32.30 19.57
CA VAL A 141 -6.25 32.75 19.31
C VAL A 141 -6.93 33.20 20.58
#